data_44857b1751d130672af1dc0d2afaadad
#
_entry.id   44857b1751d130672af1dc0d2afaadad
#
_cell.length_a   1.000
_cell.length_b   1.000
_cell.length_c   1.000
_cell.angle_alpha   90.00
_cell.angle_beta   90.00
_cell.angle_gamma   90.00
#
_symmetry.space_group_name_H-M   'P 1'
#
loop_
_entity.id
_entity.type
_entity.pdbx_description
1 polymer ?
#
loop_
_entity_poly.entity_id
_entity_poly.type
_entity_poly.pdbx_seq_one_letter_code
_entity_poly.pdbx_strand_id
1 'polypeptide(L)'
;MIKEISDWHPADIIAAIRKKGSSLSAVSRNSGLSSSTLTNALKRPWPKGEYIIADFLDIHPSEIWPTRYYDQNSGEKINREAKIRKKIKILL
;
A
#
# COMPACT_ATOMS: atom_id res chain seq x y z
N MET A 1 15.32 2.53 23.11
CA MET A 1 13.88 2.29 22.92
C MET A 1 13.64 1.75 21.51
N ILE A 2 13.15 0.53 21.42
CA ILE A 2 12.88 -0.10 20.14
C ILE A 2 11.58 0.49 19.60
N LYS A 3 11.69 1.15 18.45
CA LYS A 3 10.52 1.70 17.78
C LYS A 3 9.84 0.57 17.00
N GLU A 4 8.65 0.17 17.41
CA GLU A 4 7.90 -0.83 16.67
C GLU A 4 7.50 -0.27 15.30
N ILE A 5 7.78 -1.05 14.26
CA ILE A 5 7.36 -0.72 12.90
C ILE A 5 5.91 -1.18 12.78
N SER A 6 5.01 -0.25 12.55
CA SER A 6 3.60 -0.58 12.40
C SER A 6 3.00 0.16 11.21
N ASP A 7 2.11 -0.53 10.50
CA ASP A 7 1.37 0.07 9.40
C ASP A 7 0.29 1.03 9.93
N TRP A 8 -0.11 1.98 9.09
CA TRP A 8 -1.25 2.81 9.43
C TRP A 8 -2.50 1.93 9.57
N HIS A 9 -3.34 2.28 10.52
CA HIS A 9 -4.65 1.65 10.61
C HIS A 9 -5.47 1.99 9.35
N PRO A 10 -6.26 1.06 8.80
CA PRO A 10 -7.10 1.38 7.63
C PRO A 10 -7.96 2.62 7.81
N ALA A 11 -8.48 2.86 9.01
CA ALA A 11 -9.27 4.06 9.30
C ALA A 11 -8.46 5.35 9.11
N ASP A 12 -7.17 5.32 9.43
CA ASP A 12 -6.29 6.49 9.27
C ASP A 12 -6.01 6.77 7.78
N ILE A 13 -5.89 5.72 6.97
CA ILE A 13 -5.71 5.86 5.53
C ILE A 13 -6.96 6.50 4.93
N ILE A 14 -8.13 6.01 5.29
CA ILE A 14 -9.41 6.55 4.82
C ILE A 14 -9.56 8.01 5.25
N ALA A 15 -9.22 8.32 6.50
CA ALA A 15 -9.29 9.69 7.02
C ALA A 15 -8.36 10.64 6.24
N ALA A 16 -7.14 10.20 5.92
CA ALA A 16 -6.19 11.00 5.16
C ALA A 16 -6.73 11.32 3.75
N ILE A 17 -7.34 10.33 3.10
CA ILE A 17 -7.96 10.52 1.78
C ILE A 17 -9.11 11.53 1.86
N ARG A 18 -9.96 11.41 2.90
CA ARG A 18 -11.08 12.33 3.12
C ARG A 18 -10.62 13.75 3.39
N LYS A 19 -9.52 13.91 4.13
CA LYS A 19 -8.94 15.23 4.40
C LYS A 19 -8.47 15.92 3.12
N LYS A 20 -8.14 15.17 2.10
CA LYS A 20 -7.79 15.70 0.77
C LYS A 20 -9.02 15.92 -0.11
N GLY A 21 -10.21 15.71 0.41
CA GLY A 21 -11.45 15.97 -0.30
C GLY A 21 -11.92 14.85 -1.22
N SER A 22 -11.47 13.62 -0.97
CA SER A 22 -11.88 12.48 -1.80
C SER A 22 -12.33 11.30 -0.94
N SER A 23 -12.49 10.14 -1.55
CA SER A 23 -12.83 8.89 -0.87
C SER A 23 -12.05 7.75 -1.50
N LEU A 24 -11.90 6.65 -0.77
CA LEU A 24 -11.22 5.47 -1.30
C LEU A 24 -11.90 4.98 -2.58
N SER A 25 -13.23 5.00 -2.61
CA SER A 25 -14.01 4.62 -3.79
C SER A 25 -13.72 5.51 -4.99
N ALA A 26 -13.65 6.83 -4.77
CA ALA A 26 -13.36 7.79 -5.83
C ALA A 26 -11.94 7.61 -6.37
N VAL A 27 -10.96 7.42 -5.49
CA VAL A 27 -9.58 7.18 -5.90
C VAL A 27 -9.49 5.89 -6.72
N SER A 28 -10.24 4.86 -6.33
CA SER A 28 -10.30 3.60 -7.07
C SER A 28 -10.84 3.81 -8.48
N ARG A 29 -11.99 4.46 -8.60
CA ARG A 29 -12.61 4.73 -9.91
C ARG A 29 -11.72 5.60 -10.81
N ASN A 30 -11.11 6.63 -10.23
CA ASN A 30 -10.23 7.53 -10.98
C ASN A 30 -8.96 6.84 -11.49
N SER A 31 -8.64 5.68 -10.93
CA SER A 31 -7.51 4.86 -11.37
C SER A 31 -7.92 3.77 -12.36
N GLY A 32 -9.16 3.80 -12.84
CA GLY A 32 -9.67 2.82 -13.80
C GLY A 32 -10.12 1.50 -13.16
N LEU A 33 -10.31 1.50 -11.84
CA LEU A 33 -10.73 0.31 -11.10
C LEU A 33 -12.20 0.44 -10.66
N SER A 34 -12.79 -0.67 -10.21
CA SER A 34 -14.12 -0.59 -9.61
C SER A 34 -14.03 0.09 -8.25
N SER A 35 -15.16 0.63 -7.78
CA SER A 35 -15.19 1.45 -6.57
C SER A 35 -14.69 0.75 -5.30
N SER A 36 -14.78 -0.59 -5.25
CA SER A 36 -14.36 -1.35 -4.07
C SER A 36 -12.99 -2.00 -4.20
N THR A 37 -12.35 -1.92 -5.37
CA THR A 37 -11.12 -2.67 -5.63
C THR A 37 -9.95 -2.23 -4.77
N LEU A 38 -9.78 -0.93 -4.53
CA LEU A 38 -8.66 -0.43 -3.71
C LEU A 38 -8.74 -0.87 -2.25
N THR A 39 -9.90 -1.27 -1.78
CA THR A 39 -10.05 -1.82 -0.42
C THR A 39 -9.14 -3.02 -0.20
N ASN A 40 -8.81 -3.77 -1.26
CA ASN A 40 -7.92 -4.91 -1.16
C ASN A 40 -6.52 -4.52 -0.69
N ALA A 41 -6.04 -3.31 -1.04
CA ALA A 41 -4.73 -2.84 -0.59
C ALA A 41 -4.68 -2.62 0.92
N LEU A 42 -5.82 -2.33 1.54
CA LEU A 42 -5.91 -2.17 2.99
C LEU A 42 -5.84 -3.50 3.73
N LYS A 43 -6.25 -4.58 3.09
CA LYS A 43 -6.37 -5.90 3.71
C LYS A 43 -5.14 -6.77 3.53
N ARG A 44 -4.42 -6.59 2.42
CA ARG A 44 -3.27 -7.44 2.07
C ARG A 44 -2.30 -6.70 1.17
N PRO A 45 -1.04 -7.18 1.08
CA PRO A 45 -0.06 -6.58 0.18
C PRO A 45 -0.52 -6.65 -1.27
N TRP A 46 -0.55 -5.48 -1.92
CA TRP A 46 -0.90 -5.34 -3.32
C TRP A 46 -0.20 -4.08 -3.85
N PRO A 47 1.02 -4.22 -4.43
CA PRO A 47 1.85 -3.08 -4.80
C PRO A 47 1.16 -2.02 -5.64
N LYS A 48 0.41 -2.43 -6.66
CA LYS A 48 -0.30 -1.48 -7.52
C LYS A 48 -1.28 -0.61 -6.72
N GLY A 49 -2.11 -1.24 -5.89
CA GLY A 49 -3.08 -0.50 -5.06
C GLY A 49 -2.41 0.39 -4.03
N GLU A 50 -1.32 -0.10 -3.43
CA GLU A 50 -0.54 0.66 -2.47
C GLU A 50 0.02 1.94 -3.08
N TYR A 51 0.59 1.85 -4.29
CA TYR A 51 1.13 3.02 -4.98
C TYR A 51 0.04 4.00 -5.39
N ILE A 52 -1.12 3.52 -5.81
CA ILE A 52 -2.25 4.39 -6.15
C ILE A 52 -2.66 5.24 -4.94
N ILE A 53 -2.80 4.61 -3.78
CA ILE A 53 -3.19 5.31 -2.55
C ILE A 53 -2.09 6.27 -2.10
N ALA A 54 -0.84 5.81 -2.08
CA ALA A 54 0.29 6.62 -1.64
C ALA A 54 0.53 7.82 -2.56
N ASP A 55 0.42 7.63 -3.87
CA ASP A 55 0.54 8.73 -4.84
C ASP A 55 -0.54 9.78 -4.62
N PHE A 56 -1.77 9.35 -4.34
CA PHE A 56 -2.85 10.30 -4.04
C PHE A 56 -2.54 11.11 -2.78
N LEU A 57 -1.89 10.50 -1.79
CA LEU A 57 -1.52 11.16 -0.53
C LEU A 57 -0.17 11.90 -0.61
N ASP A 58 0.52 11.84 -1.74
CA ASP A 58 1.85 12.44 -1.95
C ASP A 58 2.92 11.92 -1.01
N ILE A 59 2.87 10.64 -0.68
CA ILE A 59 3.88 9.98 0.16
C ILE A 59 4.28 8.65 -0.45
N HIS A 60 5.41 8.10 0.00
CA HIS A 60 5.84 6.78 -0.44
C HIS A 60 5.02 5.71 0.29
N PRO A 61 4.63 4.61 -0.39
CA PRO A 61 3.83 3.57 0.27
C PRO A 61 4.50 2.94 1.49
N SER A 62 5.82 2.98 1.60
CA SER A 62 6.52 2.48 2.79
C SER A 62 6.23 3.30 4.04
N GLU A 63 5.76 4.54 3.91
CA GLU A 63 5.33 5.33 5.05
C GLU A 63 4.01 4.85 5.62
N ILE A 64 3.13 4.36 4.73
CA ILE A 64 1.82 3.84 5.12
C ILE A 64 1.94 2.39 5.62
N TRP A 65 2.69 1.57 4.89
CA TRP A 65 2.84 0.14 5.17
C TRP A 65 4.30 -0.27 5.33
N PRO A 66 4.99 0.21 6.36
CA PRO A 66 6.40 -0.14 6.53
C PRO A 66 6.64 -1.64 6.65
N THR A 67 5.71 -2.41 7.23
CA THR A 67 5.88 -3.86 7.37
C THR A 67 5.88 -4.59 6.04
N ARG A 68 5.34 -3.98 4.99
CA ARG A 68 5.33 -4.57 3.64
C ARG A 68 6.62 -4.29 2.87
N TYR A 69 7.41 -3.29 3.30
CA TYR A 69 8.59 -2.82 2.58
C TYR A 69 9.90 -3.06 3.33
N TYR A 70 9.83 -3.27 4.63
CA TYR A 70 11.01 -3.53 5.46
C TYR A 70 10.82 -4.79 6.28
N ASP A 71 11.91 -5.58 6.38
CA ASP A 71 11.90 -6.78 7.22
C ASP A 71 11.83 -6.36 8.69
N GLN A 72 10.89 -6.93 9.44
CA GLN A 72 10.67 -6.57 10.84
C GLN A 72 11.81 -7.03 11.75
N ASN A 73 12.56 -8.06 11.35
CA ASN A 73 13.66 -8.59 12.16
C ASN A 73 14.98 -7.88 11.90
N SER A 74 15.28 -7.59 10.62
CA SER A 74 16.55 -6.98 10.22
C SER A 74 16.47 -5.48 9.94
N GLY A 75 15.27 -4.96 9.67
CA GLY A 75 15.07 -3.59 9.23
C GLY A 75 15.49 -3.33 7.80
N GLU A 76 15.89 -4.37 7.08
CA GLU A 76 16.31 -4.25 5.69
C GLU A 76 15.12 -4.11 4.75
N LYS A 77 15.33 -3.38 3.66
CA LYS A 77 14.30 -3.20 2.65
C LYS A 77 14.04 -4.50 1.90
N ILE A 78 12.76 -4.89 1.82
CA ILE A 78 12.33 -6.07 1.08
C ILE A 78 12.29 -5.74 -0.41
N ASN A 79 12.92 -6.57 -1.25
CA ASN A 79 12.87 -6.38 -2.69
C ASN A 79 11.60 -7.06 -3.24
N ARG A 80 10.50 -6.32 -3.23
CA ARG A 80 9.20 -6.83 -3.68
C ARG A 80 9.15 -7.05 -5.19
N GLU A 81 9.87 -6.21 -5.96
CA GLU A 81 9.94 -6.35 -7.42
C GLU A 81 10.53 -7.69 -7.84
N ALA A 82 11.61 -8.12 -7.19
CA ALA A 82 12.23 -9.40 -7.47
C ALA A 82 11.26 -10.56 -7.15
N LYS A 83 10.52 -10.46 -6.06
CA LYS A 83 9.52 -11.47 -5.68
C LYS A 83 8.39 -11.56 -6.70
N ILE A 84 7.93 -10.42 -7.20
CA ILE A 84 6.87 -10.37 -8.21
C ILE A 84 7.36 -10.96 -9.52
N ARG A 85 8.59 -10.62 -9.95
CA ARG A 85 9.19 -11.16 -11.17
C ARG A 85 9.36 -12.68 -11.09
N LYS A 86 9.80 -13.19 -9.96
CA LYS A 86 9.92 -14.63 -9.73
C LYS A 86 8.57 -15.33 -9.87
N LYS A 87 7.52 -14.73 -9.32
CA LYS A 87 6.18 -15.28 -9.38
C LYS A 87 5.66 -15.31 -10.82
N ILE A 88 5.94 -14.27 -11.60
CA ILE A 88 5.54 -14.19 -13.01
C ILE A 88 6.31 -15.25 -13.84
N LYS A 89 7.60 -15.43 -13.59
CA LYS A 89 8.42 -16.44 -14.27
C LYS A 89 7.93 -17.85 -14.02
N ILE A 90 7.42 -18.13 -12.84
CA ILE A 90 6.90 -19.46 -12.49
C ILE A 90 5.59 -19.74 -13.22
N LEU A 91 4.81 -18.71 -13.55
CA LEU A 91 3.53 -18.83 -14.23
C LEU A 91 3.65 -18.92 -15.76
N LEU A 92 4.82 -18.62 -16.29
CA LEU A 92 5.13 -18.73 -17.71
C LEU A 92 5.78 -20.07 -18.02
#